data_9ce733d778bc4b7ee60a76a98464a207
#
_entry.id   9ce733d778bc4b7ee60a76a98464a207
#
_cell.length_a   1.000
_cell.length_b   1.000
_cell.length_c   1.000
_cell.angle_alpha   90.00
_cell.angle_beta   90.00
_cell.angle_gamma   90.00
#
_symmetry.space_group_name_H-M   'P 1'
#
loop_
_entity.id
_entity.type
_entity.pdbx_description
1 polymer ?
#
loop_
_entity_poly.entity_id
_entity_poly.type
_entity_poly.pdbx_seq_one_letter_code
_entity_poly.pdbx_strand_id
1 'polypeptide(L)'
;MSEENKQSFSEKLTNLAKTPKYRGAIFQIEADEKGLALVDCKEGSLKVYIMFDPEADQVLETRFFTYGGPVFTALADLFCSKIQMKKIDEIEKISVEELEQELRDTPETRAIPEDAPEISQMQKLISDIVASYPAKKALALATRETMEKIHYRTQTAEGRAEADKEWDSFSNEERIKRIEDCLHEKVRGLLQGDGG
;
A
#
# COMPACT_ATOMS: atom_id res chain seq x y z
N MET A 1 11.20 41.79 19.03
CA MET A 1 12.02 40.74 18.43
C MET A 1 11.54 39.46 19.08
N SER A 2 10.70 38.71 18.36
CA SER A 2 10.14 37.47 18.86
C SER A 2 11.21 36.39 18.67
N GLU A 3 11.72 35.85 19.77
CA GLU A 3 12.53 34.63 19.71
C GLU A 3 11.61 33.51 19.14
N GLU A 4 11.85 33.14 17.89
CA GLU A 4 11.29 31.91 17.33
C GLU A 4 11.78 30.77 18.21
N ASN A 5 10.85 30.17 18.93
CA ASN A 5 11.05 28.96 19.71
C ASN A 5 11.46 27.85 18.73
N LYS A 6 12.75 27.74 18.40
CA LYS A 6 13.32 26.65 17.61
C LYS A 6 13.15 25.39 18.45
N GLN A 7 12.05 24.70 18.22
CA GLN A 7 11.81 23.38 18.77
C GLN A 7 12.99 22.49 18.33
N SER A 8 13.90 22.21 19.26
CA SER A 8 15.06 21.37 19.00
C SER A 8 14.59 19.92 19.03
N PHE A 9 14.44 19.33 17.86
CA PHE A 9 14.19 17.89 17.75
C PHE A 9 15.42 17.09 18.20
N SER A 10 15.20 15.83 18.60
CA SER A 10 16.30 14.92 18.92
C SER A 10 17.23 14.73 17.70
N GLU A 11 18.50 14.41 17.98
CA GLU A 11 19.47 14.13 16.91
C GLU A 11 19.06 12.89 16.10
N LYS A 12 18.54 11.86 16.75
CA LYS A 12 18.04 10.63 16.08
C LYS A 12 16.93 10.96 15.10
N LEU A 13 15.92 11.73 15.53
CA LEU A 13 14.81 12.16 14.66
C LEU A 13 15.34 12.96 13.47
N THR A 14 16.21 13.92 13.73
CA THR A 14 16.79 14.79 12.70
C THR A 14 17.60 14.01 11.69
N ASN A 15 18.39 13.04 12.13
CA ASN A 15 19.20 12.20 11.24
C ASN A 15 18.34 11.29 10.38
N LEU A 16 17.32 10.65 10.97
CA LEU A 16 16.41 9.79 10.23
C LEU A 16 15.61 10.59 9.20
N ALA A 17 15.15 11.78 9.55
CA ALA A 17 14.43 12.66 8.63
C ALA A 17 15.28 13.18 7.46
N LYS A 18 16.59 13.35 7.64
CA LYS A 18 17.52 13.78 6.57
C LYS A 18 17.79 12.70 5.54
N THR A 19 17.84 11.43 5.95
CA THR A 19 18.22 10.31 5.09
C THR A 19 17.23 9.14 5.23
N PRO A 20 15.95 9.34 4.93
CA PRO A 20 14.94 8.29 5.04
C PRO A 20 15.21 7.17 4.02
N LYS A 21 15.10 5.92 4.46
CA LYS A 21 15.35 4.72 3.63
C LYS A 21 14.14 4.27 2.83
N TYR A 22 12.93 4.50 3.37
CA TYR A 22 11.68 3.98 2.82
C TYR A 22 10.88 5.02 2.05
N ARG A 23 11.47 6.18 1.72
CA ARG A 23 10.78 7.23 0.98
C ARG A 23 10.55 6.80 -0.48
N GLY A 24 9.29 6.89 -0.92
CA GLY A 24 8.88 6.51 -2.28
C GLY A 24 7.40 6.17 -2.35
N ALA A 25 6.99 5.57 -3.46
CA ALA A 25 5.63 5.08 -3.69
C ALA A 25 5.69 3.66 -4.25
N ILE A 26 4.60 2.92 -4.06
CA ILE A 26 4.35 1.63 -4.72
C ILE A 26 3.07 1.79 -5.51
N PHE A 27 3.07 1.34 -6.76
CA PHE A 27 1.92 1.45 -7.64
C PHE A 27 1.08 0.16 -7.65
N GLN A 28 -0.23 0.30 -7.82
CA GLN A 28 -1.15 -0.85 -7.83
C GLN A 28 -0.76 -1.88 -8.89
N ILE A 29 -0.31 -1.43 -10.06
CA ILE A 29 0.11 -2.32 -11.14
C ILE A 29 1.28 -3.23 -10.74
N GLU A 30 2.21 -2.72 -9.93
CA GLU A 30 3.35 -3.53 -9.43
C GLU A 30 2.90 -4.63 -8.48
N ALA A 31 1.88 -4.35 -7.66
CA ALA A 31 1.30 -5.33 -6.76
C ALA A 31 0.48 -6.37 -7.53
N ASP A 32 -0.32 -5.94 -8.51
CA ASP A 32 -1.15 -6.81 -9.34
C ASP A 32 -0.30 -7.79 -10.16
N GLU A 33 0.78 -7.31 -10.79
CA GLU A 33 1.71 -8.13 -11.56
C GLU A 33 2.39 -9.23 -10.70
N LYS A 34 2.59 -8.94 -9.42
CA LYS A 34 3.19 -9.87 -8.44
C LYS A 34 2.14 -10.73 -7.70
N GLY A 35 0.85 -10.48 -7.92
CA GLY A 35 -0.23 -11.13 -7.17
C GLY A 35 -0.25 -10.77 -5.69
N LEU A 36 0.16 -9.54 -5.34
CA LEU A 36 0.29 -9.05 -3.97
C LEU A 36 -0.82 -8.08 -3.62
N ALA A 37 -1.13 -7.96 -2.34
CA ALA A 37 -2.09 -6.99 -1.84
C ALA A 37 -1.40 -5.65 -1.54
N LEU A 38 -1.86 -4.55 -2.17
CA LEU A 38 -1.39 -3.20 -1.85
C LEU A 38 -2.37 -2.50 -0.92
N VAL A 39 -1.90 -2.18 0.28
CA VAL A 39 -2.55 -1.25 1.20
C VAL A 39 -1.90 0.10 1.05
N ASP A 40 -2.68 1.11 0.67
CA ASP A 40 -2.25 2.50 0.53
C ASP A 40 -3.16 3.40 1.38
N CYS A 41 -2.65 3.85 2.50
CA CYS A 41 -3.38 4.69 3.44
C CYS A 41 -2.78 6.08 3.52
N LYS A 42 -3.64 7.10 3.64
CA LYS A 42 -3.24 8.50 3.74
C LYS A 42 -3.91 9.15 4.95
N GLU A 43 -3.11 9.84 5.76
CA GLU A 43 -3.59 10.69 6.82
C GLU A 43 -2.81 12.02 6.79
N GLY A 44 -3.54 13.12 6.67
CA GLY A 44 -2.94 14.44 6.53
C GLY A 44 -1.99 14.54 5.32
N SER A 45 -0.73 14.87 5.59
CA SER A 45 0.34 14.98 4.59
C SER A 45 1.14 13.70 4.39
N LEU A 46 0.85 12.64 5.15
CA LEU A 46 1.55 11.36 5.09
C LEU A 46 0.72 10.33 4.32
N LYS A 47 1.34 9.63 3.37
CA LYS A 47 0.81 8.45 2.71
C LYS A 47 1.80 7.30 2.87
N VAL A 48 1.29 6.13 3.28
CA VAL A 48 2.08 4.91 3.43
C VAL A 48 1.55 3.87 2.46
N TYR A 49 2.47 3.12 1.84
CA TYR A 49 2.22 2.04 0.92
C TYR A 49 2.83 0.76 1.48
N ILE A 50 2.05 -0.29 1.55
CA ILE A 50 2.51 -1.58 2.10
C ILE A 50 2.05 -2.69 1.16
N MET A 51 3.00 -3.44 0.66
CA MET A 51 2.76 -4.63 -0.15
C MET A 51 2.81 -5.87 0.74
N PHE A 52 1.73 -6.64 0.74
CA PHE A 52 1.59 -7.87 1.51
C PHE A 52 1.56 -9.09 0.60
N ASP A 53 2.15 -10.17 1.06
CA ASP A 53 1.79 -11.51 0.60
C ASP A 53 0.41 -11.87 1.17
N PRO A 54 -0.63 -12.02 0.32
CA PRO A 54 -1.99 -12.27 0.80
C PRO A 54 -2.20 -13.68 1.37
N GLU A 55 -1.29 -14.63 1.10
CA GLU A 55 -1.36 -16.00 1.66
C GLU A 55 -0.70 -16.08 3.03
N ALA A 56 0.45 -15.42 3.19
CA ALA A 56 1.20 -15.42 4.43
C ALA A 56 0.77 -14.32 5.41
N ASP A 57 -0.06 -13.37 4.97
CA ASP A 57 -0.42 -12.13 5.70
C ASP A 57 0.81 -11.31 6.13
N GLN A 58 1.88 -11.35 5.30
CA GLN A 58 3.18 -10.82 5.63
C GLN A 58 3.55 -9.63 4.75
N VAL A 59 4.13 -8.59 5.36
CA VAL A 59 4.68 -7.43 4.67
C VAL A 59 5.93 -7.83 3.89
N LEU A 60 5.95 -7.54 2.59
CA LEU A 60 7.10 -7.77 1.72
C LEU A 60 7.83 -6.47 1.38
N GLU A 61 7.10 -5.39 1.17
CA GLU A 61 7.70 -4.09 0.85
C GLU A 61 6.87 -2.96 1.46
N THR A 62 7.58 -1.91 1.87
CA THR A 62 6.97 -0.70 2.43
C THR A 62 7.60 0.53 1.84
N ARG A 63 6.79 1.56 1.58
CA ARG A 63 7.23 2.89 1.20
C ARG A 63 6.33 3.92 1.86
N PHE A 64 6.83 5.13 1.95
CA PHE A 64 6.01 6.27 2.35
C PHE A 64 6.34 7.51 1.53
N PHE A 65 5.37 8.39 1.45
CA PHE A 65 5.53 9.71 0.87
C PHE A 65 4.90 10.76 1.79
N THR A 66 5.61 11.85 2.04
CA THR A 66 5.08 12.94 2.85
C THR A 66 5.58 14.30 2.36
N TYR A 67 4.72 15.30 2.46
CA TYR A 67 5.04 16.72 2.41
C TYR A 67 5.13 17.35 3.82
N GLY A 68 4.90 16.55 4.87
CA GLY A 68 5.05 16.96 6.25
C GLY A 68 6.51 17.18 6.64
N GLY A 69 6.68 17.78 7.81
CA GLY A 69 7.99 18.11 8.36
C GLY A 69 8.82 16.88 8.76
N PRO A 70 9.95 17.11 9.45
CA PRO A 70 10.87 16.06 9.85
C PRO A 70 10.24 15.01 10.76
N VAL A 71 9.25 15.38 11.57
CA VAL A 71 8.54 14.47 12.48
C VAL A 71 7.84 13.36 11.70
N PHE A 72 7.02 13.70 10.69
CA PHE A 72 6.38 12.68 9.85
C PHE A 72 7.38 11.81 9.09
N THR A 73 8.45 12.44 8.57
CA THR A 73 9.47 11.69 7.84
C THR A 73 10.13 10.66 8.73
N ALA A 74 10.52 11.04 9.95
CA ALA A 74 11.17 10.12 10.88
C ALA A 74 10.24 9.02 11.40
N LEU A 75 9.01 9.38 11.80
CA LEU A 75 8.01 8.40 12.25
C LEU A 75 7.67 7.39 11.16
N ALA A 76 7.45 7.84 9.94
CA ALA A 76 7.10 6.96 8.82
C ALA A 76 8.25 6.04 8.42
N ASP A 77 9.50 6.55 8.39
CA ASP A 77 10.67 5.75 8.07
C ASP A 77 10.91 4.66 9.12
N LEU A 78 10.80 5.02 10.40
CA LEU A 78 10.93 4.07 11.51
C LEU A 78 9.78 3.04 11.49
N PHE A 79 8.54 3.46 11.27
CA PHE A 79 7.40 2.56 11.14
C PHE A 79 7.60 1.57 9.99
N CYS A 80 7.95 2.03 8.79
CA CYS A 80 8.23 1.17 7.65
C CYS A 80 9.35 0.16 7.96
N SER A 81 10.40 0.58 8.67
CA SER A 81 11.48 -0.31 9.09
C SER A 81 11.00 -1.41 10.04
N LYS A 82 10.11 -1.07 10.97
CA LYS A 82 9.60 -2.02 11.99
C LYS A 82 8.63 -3.05 11.42
N ILE A 83 7.83 -2.66 10.44
CA ILE A 83 6.82 -3.57 9.86
C ILE A 83 7.38 -4.47 8.77
N GLN A 84 8.58 -4.23 8.27
CA GLN A 84 9.20 -5.07 7.25
C GLN A 84 9.24 -6.53 7.71
N MET A 85 8.73 -7.45 6.87
CA MET A 85 8.61 -8.88 7.13
C MET A 85 7.69 -9.28 8.31
N LYS A 86 6.94 -8.33 8.86
CA LYS A 86 5.95 -8.58 9.92
C LYS A 86 4.62 -9.04 9.35
N LYS A 87 3.84 -9.74 10.17
CA LYS A 87 2.45 -10.07 9.86
C LYS A 87 1.52 -8.92 10.25
N ILE A 88 0.33 -8.91 9.66
CA ILE A 88 -0.66 -7.86 9.91
C ILE A 88 -1.04 -7.73 11.40
N ASP A 89 -1.16 -8.85 12.11
CA ASP A 89 -1.46 -8.88 13.54
C ASP A 89 -0.33 -8.36 14.44
N GLU A 90 0.89 -8.32 13.94
CA GLU A 90 2.02 -7.68 14.61
C GLU A 90 2.04 -6.17 14.36
N ILE A 91 1.54 -5.71 13.19
CA ILE A 91 1.43 -4.28 12.89
C ILE A 91 0.39 -3.62 13.81
N GLU A 92 -0.73 -4.28 14.08
CA GLU A 92 -1.76 -3.80 15.00
C GLU A 92 -1.21 -3.51 16.40
N LYS A 93 -0.18 -4.22 16.82
CA LYS A 93 0.43 -4.07 18.15
C LYS A 93 1.45 -2.94 18.25
N ILE A 94 1.86 -2.36 17.12
CA ILE A 94 2.83 -1.27 17.11
C ILE A 94 2.17 0.00 17.65
N SER A 95 2.69 0.52 18.74
CA SER A 95 2.25 1.79 19.30
C SER A 95 3.09 2.96 18.79
N VAL A 96 2.45 4.11 18.58
CA VAL A 96 3.17 5.34 18.19
C VAL A 96 4.08 5.82 19.31
N GLU A 97 3.74 5.52 20.56
CA GLU A 97 4.59 5.82 21.73
C GLU A 97 5.90 5.04 21.68
N GLU A 98 5.90 3.77 21.26
CA GLU A 98 7.13 3.00 21.05
C GLU A 98 8.00 3.60 19.94
N LEU A 99 7.39 4.08 18.84
CA LEU A 99 8.11 4.75 17.77
C LEU A 99 8.72 6.06 18.27
N GLU A 100 7.99 6.83 19.05
CA GLU A 100 8.47 8.08 19.66
C GLU A 100 9.63 7.82 20.63
N GLN A 101 9.54 6.80 21.48
CA GLN A 101 10.60 6.43 22.41
C GLN A 101 11.91 6.09 21.71
N GLU A 102 11.86 5.40 20.58
CA GLU A 102 13.07 5.08 19.81
C GLU A 102 13.71 6.31 19.17
N LEU A 103 12.95 7.35 18.90
CA LEU A 103 13.46 8.61 18.37
C LEU A 103 14.07 9.51 19.44
N ARG A 104 13.96 9.17 20.73
CA ARG A 104 14.58 9.94 21.84
C ARG A 104 16.10 9.79 21.84
N ASP A 105 16.77 10.86 22.15
CA ASP A 105 18.22 10.80 22.43
C ASP A 105 18.49 10.27 23.85
N THR A 106 17.63 10.67 24.79
CA THR A 106 17.64 10.19 26.17
C THR A 106 16.24 9.71 26.59
N PRO A 107 16.12 8.71 27.47
CA PRO A 107 14.80 8.18 27.87
C PRO A 107 13.86 9.23 28.49
N GLU A 108 14.42 10.23 29.14
CA GLU A 108 13.68 11.24 29.90
C GLU A 108 13.11 12.36 29.01
N THR A 109 13.69 12.56 27.83
CA THR A 109 13.33 13.69 26.95
C THR A 109 12.57 13.21 25.73
N ARG A 110 11.30 13.59 25.60
CA ARG A 110 10.50 13.24 24.41
C ARG A 110 11.10 13.88 23.14
N ALA A 111 11.18 13.08 22.08
CA ALA A 111 11.58 13.53 20.77
C ALA A 111 10.46 14.32 20.07
N ILE A 112 9.21 13.99 20.39
CA ILE A 112 7.99 14.58 19.81
C ILE A 112 7.07 14.95 20.97
N PRO A 113 6.51 16.17 21.03
CA PRO A 113 5.51 16.55 22.02
C PRO A 113 4.30 15.61 22.01
N GLU A 114 3.72 15.36 23.17
CA GLU A 114 2.59 14.44 23.30
C GLU A 114 1.33 14.93 22.57
N ASP A 115 1.14 16.22 22.52
CA ASP A 115 0.04 16.92 21.84
C ASP A 115 0.31 17.20 20.37
N ALA A 116 1.44 16.75 19.84
CA ALA A 116 1.77 16.92 18.42
C ALA A 116 0.75 16.17 17.54
N PRO A 117 0.18 16.83 16.53
CA PRO A 117 -0.84 16.23 15.67
C PRO A 117 -0.32 15.00 14.90
N GLU A 118 0.99 14.93 14.67
CA GLU A 118 1.64 13.80 14.00
C GLU A 118 1.45 12.48 14.76
N ILE A 119 1.39 12.52 16.10
CA ILE A 119 1.18 11.34 16.94
C ILE A 119 -0.21 10.76 16.68
N SER A 120 -1.25 11.58 16.77
CA SER A 120 -2.64 11.12 16.55
C SER A 120 -2.88 10.70 15.10
N GLN A 121 -2.29 11.40 14.12
CA GLN A 121 -2.41 11.07 12.71
C GLN A 121 -1.71 9.76 12.38
N MET A 122 -0.53 9.51 12.95
CA MET A 122 0.18 8.25 12.77
C MET A 122 -0.59 7.08 13.39
N GLN A 123 -1.18 7.26 14.57
CA GLN A 123 -1.99 6.24 15.22
C GLN A 123 -3.22 5.87 14.38
N LYS A 124 -3.91 6.90 13.86
CA LYS A 124 -5.04 6.70 12.94
C LYS A 124 -4.61 5.96 11.68
N LEU A 125 -3.48 6.36 11.08
CA LEU A 125 -2.94 5.71 9.88
C LEU A 125 -2.68 4.22 10.10
N ILE A 126 -2.08 3.82 11.23
CA ILE A 126 -1.86 2.41 11.59
C ILE A 126 -3.19 1.66 11.69
N SER A 127 -4.18 2.25 12.35
CA SER A 127 -5.52 1.66 12.46
C SER A 127 -6.19 1.49 11.09
N ASP A 128 -6.09 2.49 10.21
CA ASP A 128 -6.66 2.46 8.87
C ASP A 128 -5.97 1.40 7.99
N ILE A 129 -4.66 1.18 8.14
CA ILE A 129 -3.91 0.11 7.47
C ILE A 129 -4.50 -1.26 7.84
N VAL A 130 -4.63 -1.53 9.13
CA VAL A 130 -5.16 -2.81 9.64
C VAL A 130 -6.60 -3.02 9.18
N ALA A 131 -7.44 -1.99 9.28
CA ALA A 131 -8.85 -2.05 8.88
C ALA A 131 -9.05 -2.26 7.37
N SER A 132 -8.19 -1.71 6.53
CA SER A 132 -8.31 -1.82 5.07
C SER A 132 -7.75 -3.13 4.50
N TYR A 133 -6.84 -3.79 5.20
CA TYR A 133 -6.13 -4.98 4.71
C TYR A 133 -7.04 -6.13 4.26
N PRO A 134 -8.11 -6.54 5.00
CA PRO A 134 -8.95 -7.67 4.59
C PRO A 134 -9.57 -7.49 3.19
N ALA A 135 -10.02 -6.29 2.86
CA ALA A 135 -10.58 -5.98 1.55
C ALA A 135 -9.51 -6.02 0.44
N LYS A 136 -8.33 -5.48 0.72
CA LYS A 136 -7.20 -5.49 -0.21
C LYS A 136 -6.67 -6.92 -0.45
N LYS A 137 -6.62 -7.74 0.60
CA LYS A 137 -6.29 -9.17 0.51
C LYS A 137 -7.28 -9.92 -0.38
N ALA A 138 -8.58 -9.75 -0.15
CA ALA A 138 -9.61 -10.40 -0.95
C ALA A 138 -9.51 -10.03 -2.44
N LEU A 139 -9.29 -8.74 -2.72
CA LEU A 139 -9.09 -8.26 -4.09
C LEU A 139 -7.85 -8.89 -4.74
N ALA A 140 -6.71 -8.92 -4.04
CA ALA A 140 -5.47 -9.47 -4.58
C ALA A 140 -5.61 -10.97 -4.90
N LEU A 141 -6.25 -11.76 -4.02
CA LEU A 141 -6.50 -13.17 -4.26
C LEU A 141 -7.42 -13.40 -5.46
N ALA A 142 -8.49 -12.61 -5.61
CA ALA A 142 -9.39 -12.69 -6.76
C ALA A 142 -8.68 -12.30 -8.07
N THR A 143 -7.83 -11.27 -8.05
CA THR A 143 -7.02 -10.86 -9.20
C THR A 143 -6.05 -11.97 -9.60
N ARG A 144 -5.36 -12.58 -8.64
CA ARG A 144 -4.43 -13.70 -8.86
C ARG A 144 -5.14 -14.89 -9.50
N GLU A 145 -6.28 -15.32 -8.95
CA GLU A 145 -7.08 -16.40 -9.52
C GLU A 145 -7.51 -16.10 -10.97
N THR A 146 -7.89 -14.86 -11.24
CA THR A 146 -8.26 -14.42 -12.59
C THR A 146 -7.08 -14.48 -13.55
N MET A 147 -5.91 -14.00 -13.12
CA MET A 147 -4.68 -14.04 -13.93
C MET A 147 -4.20 -15.47 -14.20
N GLU A 148 -4.30 -16.37 -13.22
CA GLU A 148 -4.00 -17.78 -13.40
C GLU A 148 -4.93 -18.45 -14.42
N LYS A 149 -6.23 -18.16 -14.37
CA LYS A 149 -7.21 -18.64 -15.37
C LYS A 149 -6.90 -18.11 -16.77
N ILE A 150 -6.56 -16.83 -16.89
CA ILE A 150 -6.17 -16.21 -18.17
C ILE A 150 -4.90 -16.88 -18.69
N HIS A 151 -3.90 -17.06 -17.83
CA HIS A 151 -2.65 -17.72 -18.21
C HIS A 151 -2.91 -19.15 -18.70
N TYR A 152 -3.69 -19.95 -17.96
CA TYR A 152 -4.05 -21.31 -18.37
C TYR A 152 -4.72 -21.31 -19.75
N ARG A 153 -5.73 -20.47 -19.96
CA ARG A 153 -6.49 -20.42 -21.24
C ARG A 153 -5.67 -19.91 -22.42
N THR A 154 -4.67 -19.07 -22.19
CA THR A 154 -3.90 -18.42 -23.27
C THR A 154 -2.58 -19.10 -23.55
N GLN A 155 -1.95 -19.72 -22.55
CA GLN A 155 -0.58 -20.24 -22.65
C GLN A 155 -0.50 -21.76 -22.75
N THR A 156 -1.52 -22.52 -22.29
CA THR A 156 -1.54 -23.97 -22.42
C THR A 156 -2.31 -24.43 -23.66
N ALA A 157 -1.95 -25.57 -24.21
CA ALA A 157 -2.65 -26.15 -25.36
C ALA A 157 -4.06 -26.61 -24.97
N GLU A 158 -4.20 -27.20 -23.79
CA GLU A 158 -5.47 -27.63 -23.21
C GLU A 158 -6.41 -26.46 -22.96
N GLY A 159 -5.90 -25.38 -22.34
CA GLY A 159 -6.70 -24.18 -22.04
C GLY A 159 -7.19 -23.48 -23.29
N ARG A 160 -6.35 -23.41 -24.36
CA ARG A 160 -6.79 -22.90 -25.67
C ARG A 160 -7.87 -23.77 -26.29
N ALA A 161 -7.69 -25.09 -26.28
CA ALA A 161 -8.69 -26.02 -26.82
C ALA A 161 -10.02 -25.96 -26.07
N GLU A 162 -10.02 -25.74 -24.76
CA GLU A 162 -11.22 -25.51 -23.97
C GLU A 162 -11.90 -24.17 -24.34
N ALA A 163 -11.12 -23.10 -24.48
CA ALA A 163 -11.62 -21.81 -24.88
C ALA A 163 -12.24 -21.83 -26.29
N ASP A 164 -11.60 -22.54 -27.23
CA ASP A 164 -12.12 -22.69 -28.58
C ASP A 164 -13.44 -23.48 -28.59
N LYS A 165 -13.53 -24.57 -27.83
CA LYS A 165 -14.79 -25.34 -27.68
C LYS A 165 -15.91 -24.51 -27.06
N GLU A 166 -15.58 -23.72 -26.04
CA GLU A 166 -16.55 -22.81 -25.42
C GLU A 166 -17.01 -21.77 -26.43
N TRP A 167 -16.09 -21.17 -27.20
CA TRP A 167 -16.40 -20.19 -28.23
C TRP A 167 -17.29 -20.80 -29.32
N ASP A 168 -17.00 -22.02 -29.75
CA ASP A 168 -17.77 -22.71 -30.78
C ASP A 168 -19.17 -23.14 -30.31
N SER A 169 -19.39 -23.24 -29.00
CA SER A 169 -20.70 -23.54 -28.42
C SER A 169 -21.69 -22.35 -28.46
N PHE A 170 -21.18 -21.12 -28.63
CA PHE A 170 -22.03 -19.93 -28.68
C PHE A 170 -22.70 -19.75 -30.04
N SER A 171 -23.94 -19.33 -30.02
CA SER A 171 -24.63 -18.83 -31.21
C SER A 171 -23.97 -17.59 -31.78
N ASN A 172 -24.22 -17.27 -33.04
CA ASN A 172 -23.69 -16.03 -33.64
C ASN A 172 -24.12 -14.77 -32.90
N GLU A 173 -25.30 -14.73 -32.35
CA GLU A 173 -25.83 -13.60 -31.58
C GLU A 173 -25.07 -13.44 -30.26
N GLU A 174 -24.80 -14.53 -29.55
CA GLU A 174 -23.98 -14.53 -28.31
C GLU A 174 -22.54 -14.12 -28.56
N ARG A 175 -21.94 -14.59 -29.66
CA ARG A 175 -20.58 -14.19 -30.07
C ARG A 175 -20.49 -12.70 -30.34
N ILE A 176 -21.46 -12.14 -31.11
CA ILE A 176 -21.52 -10.71 -31.41
C ILE A 176 -21.65 -9.92 -30.10
N LYS A 177 -22.57 -10.28 -29.24
CA LYS A 177 -22.77 -9.61 -27.96
C LYS A 177 -21.51 -9.60 -27.08
N ARG A 178 -20.81 -10.74 -26.97
CA ARG A 178 -19.54 -10.82 -26.21
C ARG A 178 -18.45 -9.95 -26.79
N ILE A 179 -18.36 -9.84 -28.12
CA ILE A 179 -17.42 -8.94 -28.79
C ILE A 179 -17.77 -7.48 -28.51
N GLU A 180 -19.05 -7.12 -28.58
CA GLU A 180 -19.53 -5.78 -28.27
C GLU A 180 -19.23 -5.40 -26.83
N ASP A 181 -19.54 -6.27 -25.86
CA ASP A 181 -19.28 -6.06 -24.45
C ASP A 181 -17.76 -5.83 -24.20
N CYS A 182 -16.91 -6.65 -24.79
CA CYS A 182 -15.45 -6.51 -24.68
C CYS A 182 -14.93 -5.22 -25.28
N LEU A 183 -15.47 -4.77 -26.42
CA LEU A 183 -15.12 -3.50 -27.07
C LEU A 183 -15.58 -2.31 -26.21
N HIS A 184 -16.80 -2.37 -25.65
CA HIS A 184 -17.32 -1.33 -24.76
C HIS A 184 -16.47 -1.17 -23.49
N GLU A 185 -16.02 -2.27 -22.89
CA GLU A 185 -15.13 -2.22 -21.72
C GLU A 185 -13.77 -1.59 -22.06
N LYS A 186 -13.15 -1.98 -23.20
CA LYS A 186 -11.90 -1.40 -23.66
C LYS A 186 -12.00 0.09 -23.96
N VAL A 187 -13.07 0.52 -24.65
CA VAL A 187 -13.30 1.93 -24.95
C VAL A 187 -13.54 2.73 -23.66
N ARG A 188 -14.30 2.19 -22.72
CA ARG A 188 -14.50 2.84 -21.42
C ARG A 188 -13.20 2.98 -20.63
N GLY A 189 -12.37 1.94 -20.63
CA GLY A 189 -11.05 1.98 -19.99
C GLY A 189 -10.12 3.05 -20.60
N LEU A 190 -10.11 3.19 -21.92
CA LEU A 190 -9.33 4.22 -22.61
C LEU A 190 -9.84 5.65 -22.30
N LEU A 191 -11.15 5.85 -22.21
CA LEU A 191 -11.73 7.16 -21.92
C LEU A 191 -11.56 7.58 -20.44
N GLN A 192 -11.36 6.63 -19.52
CA GLN A 192 -11.11 6.91 -18.09
C GLN A 192 -9.63 7.07 -17.76
N GLY A 193 -8.73 6.65 -18.64
CA GLY A 193 -7.28 6.75 -18.45
C GLY A 193 -6.64 8.08 -18.86
N ASP A 194 -7.35 8.94 -19.61
CA ASP A 194 -6.81 10.22 -20.13
C ASP A 194 -7.15 11.44 -19.25
N GLY A 195 -7.50 11.23 -17.99
CA GLY A 195 -7.95 12.29 -17.06
C GLY A 195 -7.08 12.38 -15.80
N GLY A 196 -5.74 12.51 -15.93
CA GLY A 196 -4.90 12.69 -14.77
C GLY A 196 -3.55 13.31 -15.11
#